data_ef4684b5f3a0aeedbeea7dc8c82f10c6
#
_entry.id   ef4684b5f3a0aeedbeea7dc8c82f10c6
#
_cell.length_a   1.000
_cell.length_b   1.000
_cell.length_c   1.000
_cell.angle_alpha   90.00
_cell.angle_beta   90.00
_cell.angle_gamma   90.00
#
_symmetry.space_group_name_H-M   'P 1'
#
loop_
_entity.id
_entity.type
_entity.pdbx_description
1 polymer ?
#
loop_
_entity_poly.entity_id
_entity_poly.type
_entity_poly.pdbx_seq_one_letter_code
_entity_poly.pdbx_strand_id
1 'polypeptide(L)'
;VYKRQQVYTAAATAILMIALLYFLGLFGALIALLCRPVMGFLFYLFQLKKAAFSISFFGGFRFDLSRLKDLLPYIFMSLLAVGLVHVVEIYLRGLISTRIDLHSAGLWTAMNTISSNYFVFITAIFSLYVLPRFSENIPNFKLLHEAKSILKTLLPLVSLAMIAVYLFRKPITKLLYSADFISITTLFKWQLSADWFRVIFLVFGYYLVAKKRLIDYVIVELFSFSVLIGLSLYWIDAFGIEGVVMANAIRYVGCLVLVVFLLLKKLGR
;
A
#
# COMPACT_ATOMS: atom_id res chain seq x y z
N VAL A 1 -12.52 -12.37 17.04
CA VAL A 1 -13.08 -13.35 16.09
C VAL A 1 -12.51 -13.11 14.68
N TYR A 2 -12.65 -11.93 14.10
CA TYR A 2 -12.22 -11.58 12.74
C TYR A 2 -10.71 -11.85 12.44
N LYS A 3 -9.79 -11.52 13.37
CA LYS A 3 -8.35 -11.74 13.18
C LYS A 3 -7.99 -13.24 13.11
N ARG A 4 -8.63 -14.09 13.93
CA ARG A 4 -8.40 -15.54 13.89
C ARG A 4 -8.89 -16.15 12.57
N GLN A 5 -10.02 -15.68 12.08
CA GLN A 5 -10.56 -16.12 10.79
C GLN A 5 -9.60 -15.84 9.63
N GLN A 6 -9.00 -14.65 9.58
CA GLN A 6 -8.02 -14.31 8.53
C GLN A 6 -6.81 -15.25 8.54
N VAL A 7 -6.36 -15.67 9.71
CA VAL A 7 -5.26 -16.62 9.84
C VAL A 7 -5.67 -18.01 9.31
N TYR A 8 -6.86 -18.50 9.70
CA TYR A 8 -7.34 -19.82 9.24
C TYR A 8 -7.60 -19.84 7.73
N THR A 9 -8.20 -18.79 7.17
CA THR A 9 -8.43 -18.71 5.72
C THR A 9 -7.12 -18.57 4.96
N ALA A 10 -6.13 -17.82 5.47
CA ALA A 10 -4.81 -17.71 4.86
C ALA A 10 -4.07 -19.06 4.88
N ALA A 11 -4.08 -19.76 6.02
CA ALA A 11 -3.46 -21.10 6.14
C ALA A 11 -4.12 -22.12 5.20
N ALA A 12 -5.46 -22.17 5.18
CA ALA A 12 -6.19 -23.08 4.31
C ALA A 12 -5.96 -22.77 2.82
N THR A 13 -5.90 -21.48 2.45
CA THR A 13 -5.58 -21.07 1.07
C THR A 13 -4.16 -21.42 0.69
N ALA A 14 -3.18 -21.27 1.61
CA ALA A 14 -1.80 -21.62 1.35
C ALA A 14 -1.64 -23.13 1.12
N ILE A 15 -2.28 -23.96 1.94
CA ILE A 15 -2.29 -25.43 1.77
C ILE A 15 -2.92 -25.81 0.44
N LEU A 16 -4.07 -25.23 0.11
CA LEU A 16 -4.75 -25.47 -1.17
C LEU A 16 -3.87 -25.04 -2.36
N MET A 17 -3.20 -23.90 -2.25
CA MET A 17 -2.31 -23.38 -3.29
C MET A 17 -1.13 -24.32 -3.52
N ILE A 18 -0.48 -24.83 -2.46
CA ILE A 18 0.62 -25.77 -2.56
C ILE A 18 0.16 -27.07 -3.21
N ALA A 19 -0.99 -27.61 -2.79
CA ALA A 19 -1.54 -28.83 -3.34
C ALA A 19 -1.88 -28.69 -4.84
N LEU A 20 -2.62 -27.63 -5.19
CA LEU A 20 -3.02 -27.39 -6.58
C LEU A 20 -1.82 -27.04 -7.48
N LEU A 21 -0.82 -26.36 -6.96
CA LEU A 21 0.43 -26.10 -7.68
C LEU A 21 1.16 -27.40 -8.01
N TYR A 22 1.19 -28.35 -7.07
CA TYR A 22 1.84 -29.65 -7.26
C TYR A 22 1.13 -30.49 -8.33
N PHE A 23 -0.21 -30.53 -8.34
CA PHE A 23 -0.97 -31.37 -9.28
C PHE A 23 -1.24 -30.71 -10.64
N LEU A 24 -1.46 -29.39 -10.69
CA LEU A 24 -1.92 -28.67 -11.88
C LEU A 24 -0.96 -27.55 -12.31
N GLY A 25 0.21 -27.44 -11.67
CA GLY A 25 1.19 -26.40 -12.01
C GLY A 25 0.61 -24.98 -11.86
N LEU A 26 0.97 -24.08 -12.77
CA LEU A 26 0.57 -22.68 -12.73
C LEU A 26 -0.96 -22.48 -12.73
N PHE A 27 -1.70 -23.30 -13.48
CA PHE A 27 -3.16 -23.26 -13.50
C PHE A 27 -3.76 -23.56 -12.12
N GLY A 28 -3.18 -24.52 -11.39
CA GLY A 28 -3.60 -24.82 -10.02
C GLY A 28 -3.40 -23.65 -9.07
N ALA A 29 -2.30 -22.91 -9.18
CA ALA A 29 -2.06 -21.70 -8.40
C ALA A 29 -3.11 -20.61 -8.70
N LEU A 30 -3.47 -20.39 -9.96
CA LEU A 30 -4.50 -19.44 -10.36
C LEU A 30 -5.88 -19.82 -9.79
N ILE A 31 -6.25 -21.11 -9.86
CA ILE A 31 -7.50 -21.61 -9.27
C ILE A 31 -7.51 -21.38 -7.77
N ALA A 32 -6.42 -21.67 -7.06
CA ALA A 32 -6.32 -21.44 -5.61
C ALA A 32 -6.53 -19.95 -5.25
N LEU A 33 -5.98 -19.02 -6.02
CA LEU A 33 -6.17 -17.59 -5.83
C LEU A 33 -7.63 -17.17 -6.02
N LEU A 34 -8.33 -17.72 -7.01
CA LEU A 34 -9.76 -17.47 -7.24
C LEU A 34 -10.64 -18.10 -6.15
N CYS A 35 -10.23 -19.22 -5.57
CA CYS A 35 -10.95 -19.86 -4.47
C CYS A 35 -10.82 -19.11 -3.14
N ARG A 36 -9.78 -18.29 -2.95
CA ARG A 36 -9.52 -17.58 -1.70
C ARG A 36 -10.72 -16.74 -1.19
N PRO A 37 -11.33 -15.84 -1.99
CA PRO A 37 -12.49 -15.06 -1.53
C PRO A 37 -13.71 -15.94 -1.22
N VAL A 38 -13.91 -17.03 -1.98
CA VAL A 38 -15.00 -17.99 -1.74
C VAL A 38 -14.82 -18.70 -0.41
N MET A 39 -13.60 -19.20 -0.12
CA MET A 39 -13.29 -19.81 1.17
C MET A 39 -13.47 -18.83 2.33
N GLY A 40 -13.03 -17.58 2.15
CA GLY A 40 -13.24 -16.53 3.15
C GLY A 40 -14.72 -16.29 3.44
N PHE A 41 -15.55 -16.24 2.40
CA PHE A 41 -17.01 -16.07 2.52
C PHE A 41 -17.67 -17.26 3.22
N LEU A 42 -17.32 -18.48 2.85
CA LEU A 42 -17.85 -19.70 3.50
C LEU A 42 -17.48 -19.78 4.98
N PHE A 43 -16.24 -19.44 5.31
CA PHE A 43 -15.80 -19.38 6.72
C PHE A 43 -16.56 -18.31 7.52
N TYR A 44 -16.82 -17.15 6.89
CA TYR A 44 -17.62 -16.10 7.50
C TYR A 44 -19.06 -16.56 7.78
N LEU A 45 -19.71 -17.21 6.80
CA LEU A 45 -21.06 -17.77 6.99
C LEU A 45 -21.11 -18.83 8.11
N PHE A 46 -20.10 -19.69 8.17
CA PHE A 46 -20.02 -20.71 9.23
C PHE A 46 -19.94 -20.07 10.62
N GLN A 47 -19.16 -19.00 10.78
CA GLN A 47 -19.04 -18.28 12.04
C GLN A 47 -20.30 -17.51 12.41
N LEU A 48 -21.00 -16.92 11.45
CA LEU A 48 -22.28 -16.27 11.70
C LEU A 48 -23.31 -17.27 12.27
N LYS A 49 -23.37 -18.48 11.72
CA LYS A 49 -24.22 -19.54 12.27
C LYS A 49 -23.84 -19.92 13.71
N LYS A 50 -22.54 -20.04 14.01
CA LYS A 50 -22.04 -20.39 15.33
C LYS A 50 -22.24 -19.28 16.38
N ALA A 51 -22.27 -18.01 15.95
CA ALA A 51 -22.47 -16.85 16.83
C ALA A 51 -23.94 -16.63 17.20
N ALA A 52 -24.85 -17.55 16.84
CA ALA A 52 -26.31 -17.42 17.03
C ALA A 52 -26.86 -16.07 16.56
N PHE A 53 -26.29 -15.54 15.47
CA PHE A 53 -26.76 -14.30 14.87
C PHE A 53 -28.13 -14.59 14.26
N SER A 54 -29.18 -14.23 15.03
CA SER A 54 -30.56 -14.43 14.58
C SER A 54 -30.78 -13.64 13.29
N ILE A 55 -31.27 -14.29 12.25
CA ILE A 55 -31.64 -13.67 10.96
C ILE A 55 -32.65 -12.53 11.18
N SER A 56 -33.34 -12.52 12.32
CA SER A 56 -34.26 -11.44 12.73
C SER A 56 -33.55 -10.06 12.84
N PHE A 57 -32.22 -10.01 12.98
CA PHE A 57 -31.46 -8.75 12.96
C PHE A 57 -31.57 -8.02 11.60
N PHE A 58 -31.80 -8.75 10.52
CA PHE A 58 -31.99 -8.15 9.19
C PHE A 58 -33.41 -7.61 8.95
N GLY A 59 -34.39 -8.00 9.75
CA GLY A 59 -35.80 -7.56 9.62
C GLY A 59 -36.04 -6.09 9.94
N GLY A 60 -35.07 -5.39 10.55
CA GLY A 60 -35.12 -3.96 10.88
C GLY A 60 -34.14 -3.09 10.09
N PHE A 61 -33.46 -3.64 9.08
CA PHE A 61 -32.44 -2.90 8.33
C PHE A 61 -33.08 -1.81 7.46
N ARG A 62 -33.12 -0.58 7.96
CA ARG A 62 -33.49 0.60 7.15
C ARG A 62 -32.21 1.15 6.54
N PHE A 63 -32.17 1.16 5.20
CA PHE A 63 -31.08 1.76 4.45
C PHE A 63 -31.17 3.28 4.63
N ASP A 64 -30.31 3.83 5.48
CA ASP A 64 -30.22 5.28 5.72
C ASP A 64 -29.27 5.89 4.69
N LEU A 65 -29.85 6.40 3.59
CA LEU A 65 -29.08 7.05 2.51
C LEU A 65 -28.33 8.31 3.01
N SER A 66 -28.76 8.93 4.10
CA SER A 66 -28.08 10.12 4.62
C SER A 66 -26.68 9.78 5.16
N ARG A 67 -26.57 8.65 5.84
CA ARG A 67 -25.27 8.14 6.33
C ARG A 67 -24.33 7.70 5.20
N LEU A 68 -24.88 7.25 4.07
CA LEU A 68 -24.07 6.89 2.91
C LEU A 68 -23.34 8.13 2.35
N LYS A 69 -23.97 9.31 2.34
CA LYS A 69 -23.34 10.56 1.89
C LYS A 69 -22.10 10.92 2.70
N ASP A 70 -22.10 10.63 4.00
CA ASP A 70 -20.94 10.87 4.88
C ASP A 70 -19.77 9.92 4.60
N LEU A 71 -20.06 8.73 4.07
CA LEU A 71 -19.07 7.70 3.72
C LEU A 71 -18.50 7.87 2.31
N LEU A 72 -19.25 8.53 1.39
CA LEU A 72 -18.84 8.70 -0.01
C LEU A 72 -17.42 9.26 -0.19
N PRO A 73 -16.98 10.32 0.54
CA PRO A 73 -15.61 10.82 0.41
C PRO A 73 -14.55 9.77 0.73
N TYR A 74 -14.76 8.96 1.76
CA TYR A 74 -13.82 7.89 2.14
C TYR A 74 -13.79 6.76 1.11
N ILE A 75 -14.97 6.37 0.61
CA ILE A 75 -15.10 5.36 -0.45
C ILE A 75 -14.35 5.84 -1.69
N PHE A 76 -14.58 7.09 -2.11
CA PHE A 76 -13.93 7.67 -3.28
C PHE A 76 -12.41 7.76 -3.11
N MET A 77 -11.91 8.25 -1.97
CA MET A 77 -10.48 8.30 -1.65
C MET A 77 -9.85 6.90 -1.72
N SER A 78 -10.51 5.90 -1.16
CA SER A 78 -10.00 4.52 -1.15
C SER A 78 -9.99 3.90 -2.54
N LEU A 79 -11.06 4.08 -3.32
CA LEU A 79 -11.14 3.58 -4.70
C LEU A 79 -10.11 4.27 -5.60
N LEU A 80 -9.94 5.59 -5.46
CA LEU A 80 -8.94 6.33 -6.22
C LEU A 80 -7.54 5.84 -5.90
N ALA A 81 -7.19 5.73 -4.60
CA ALA A 81 -5.87 5.27 -4.17
C ALA A 81 -5.56 3.87 -4.70
N VAL A 82 -6.45 2.91 -4.45
CA VAL A 82 -6.23 1.51 -4.87
C VAL A 82 -6.25 1.39 -6.40
N GLY A 83 -7.21 2.05 -7.06
CA GLY A 83 -7.34 2.01 -8.51
C GLY A 83 -6.11 2.59 -9.22
N LEU A 84 -5.67 3.79 -8.83
CA LEU A 84 -4.50 4.44 -9.42
C LEU A 84 -3.22 3.62 -9.22
N VAL A 85 -3.00 3.07 -8.01
CA VAL A 85 -1.84 2.23 -7.75
C VAL A 85 -1.77 1.08 -8.75
N HIS A 86 -2.85 0.30 -8.89
CA HIS A 86 -2.84 -0.86 -9.78
C HIS A 86 -2.75 -0.51 -11.26
N VAL A 87 -3.45 0.55 -11.69
CA VAL A 87 -3.35 1.03 -13.08
C VAL A 87 -1.91 1.44 -13.42
N VAL A 88 -1.27 2.20 -12.53
CA VAL A 88 0.10 2.66 -12.76
C VAL A 88 1.11 1.51 -12.65
N GLU A 89 0.91 0.55 -11.75
CA GLU A 89 1.76 -0.65 -11.67
C GLU A 89 1.68 -1.49 -12.96
N ILE A 90 0.49 -1.69 -13.51
CA ILE A 90 0.31 -2.40 -14.79
C ILE A 90 0.99 -1.63 -15.92
N TYR A 91 0.80 -0.31 -15.97
CA TYR A 91 1.41 0.55 -16.97
C TYR A 91 2.95 0.52 -16.91
N LEU A 92 3.54 0.70 -15.73
CA LEU A 92 5.00 0.68 -15.54
C LEU A 92 5.60 -0.69 -15.84
N ARG A 93 4.90 -1.78 -15.47
CA ARG A 93 5.34 -3.13 -15.83
C ARG A 93 5.36 -3.33 -17.34
N GLY A 94 4.33 -2.87 -18.04
CA GLY A 94 4.27 -2.87 -19.50
C GLY A 94 5.37 -2.01 -20.12
N LEU A 95 5.59 -0.82 -19.59
CA LEU A 95 6.65 0.09 -20.03
C LEU A 95 8.05 -0.54 -19.91
N ILE A 96 8.37 -1.14 -18.75
CA ILE A 96 9.65 -1.82 -18.52
C ILE A 96 9.80 -3.02 -19.48
N SER A 97 8.74 -3.83 -19.60
CA SER A 97 8.77 -5.00 -20.49
C SER A 97 9.00 -4.64 -21.95
N THR A 98 8.45 -3.50 -22.41
CA THR A 98 8.56 -3.07 -23.83
C THR A 98 9.82 -2.28 -24.12
N ARG A 99 10.35 -1.50 -23.17
CA ARG A 99 11.53 -0.66 -23.35
C ARG A 99 12.85 -1.37 -22.97
N ILE A 100 12.80 -2.34 -22.09
CA ILE A 100 13.97 -3.09 -21.65
C ILE A 100 13.76 -4.56 -22.00
N ASP A 101 13.12 -5.35 -21.11
CA ASP A 101 12.79 -6.75 -21.30
C ASP A 101 11.83 -7.25 -20.21
N LEU A 102 11.27 -8.46 -20.41
CA LEU A 102 10.35 -9.09 -19.47
C LEU A 102 11.02 -9.49 -18.15
N HIS A 103 12.30 -9.85 -18.17
CA HIS A 103 13.07 -10.17 -16.97
C HIS A 103 13.18 -8.95 -16.05
N SER A 104 13.52 -7.81 -16.61
CA SER A 104 13.59 -6.52 -15.92
C SER A 104 12.24 -6.12 -15.28
N ALA A 105 11.13 -6.35 -16.00
CA ALA A 105 9.80 -6.15 -15.44
C ALA A 105 9.53 -7.09 -14.25
N GLY A 106 10.04 -8.33 -14.31
CA GLY A 106 10.01 -9.28 -13.20
C GLY A 106 10.82 -8.80 -11.99
N LEU A 107 12.04 -8.32 -12.20
CA LEU A 107 12.90 -7.76 -11.15
C LEU A 107 12.24 -6.57 -10.43
N TRP A 108 11.68 -5.62 -11.21
CA TRP A 108 10.95 -4.48 -10.66
C TRP A 108 9.73 -4.92 -9.85
N THR A 109 8.95 -5.88 -10.37
CA THR A 109 7.79 -6.44 -9.67
C THR A 109 8.18 -7.11 -8.36
N ALA A 110 9.26 -7.90 -8.37
CA ALA A 110 9.77 -8.55 -7.16
C ALA A 110 10.22 -7.52 -6.11
N MET A 111 10.89 -6.44 -6.51
CA MET A 111 11.28 -5.35 -5.60
C MET A 111 10.05 -4.67 -4.98
N ASN A 112 9.04 -4.35 -5.79
CA ASN A 112 7.79 -3.78 -5.31
C ASN A 112 7.05 -4.72 -4.35
N THR A 113 7.07 -6.03 -4.61
CA THR A 113 6.46 -7.05 -3.74
C THR A 113 7.16 -7.08 -2.37
N ILE A 114 8.49 -7.05 -2.33
CA ILE A 114 9.26 -6.97 -1.08
C ILE A 114 8.84 -5.71 -0.31
N SER A 115 8.83 -4.54 -0.97
CA SER A 115 8.42 -3.28 -0.37
C SER A 115 7.00 -3.36 0.17
N SER A 116 6.05 -3.81 -0.60
CA SER A 116 4.63 -3.92 -0.21
C SER A 116 4.44 -4.80 1.02
N ASN A 117 5.19 -5.90 1.14
CA ASN A 117 5.08 -6.83 2.26
C ASN A 117 5.48 -6.19 3.59
N TYR A 118 6.59 -5.45 3.67
CA TYR A 118 6.91 -4.78 4.93
C TYR A 118 6.06 -3.53 5.16
N PHE A 119 5.54 -2.90 4.11
CA PHE A 119 4.59 -1.79 4.25
C PHE A 119 3.26 -2.19 4.87
N VAL A 120 2.83 -3.45 4.80
CA VAL A 120 1.65 -3.95 5.53
C VAL A 120 1.76 -3.66 7.03
N PHE A 121 2.95 -3.86 7.62
CA PHE A 121 3.17 -3.56 9.04
C PHE A 121 3.14 -2.06 9.33
N ILE A 122 3.76 -1.26 8.47
CA ILE A 122 3.78 0.21 8.59
C ILE A 122 2.35 0.76 8.51
N THR A 123 1.58 0.36 7.50
CA THR A 123 0.19 0.82 7.32
C THR A 123 -0.73 0.33 8.44
N ALA A 124 -0.48 -0.83 9.04
CA ALA A 124 -1.20 -1.28 10.22
C ALA A 124 -0.96 -0.34 11.43
N ILE A 125 0.28 0.10 11.66
CA ILE A 125 0.61 1.08 12.71
C ILE A 125 -0.11 2.40 12.41
N PHE A 126 -0.09 2.88 11.16
CA PHE A 126 -0.78 4.10 10.76
C PHE A 126 -2.28 4.02 10.98
N SER A 127 -2.91 2.91 10.62
CA SER A 127 -4.37 2.72 10.80
C SER A 127 -4.78 2.61 12.26
N LEU A 128 -3.94 2.02 13.12
CA LEU A 128 -4.26 1.79 14.53
C LEU A 128 -3.88 2.96 15.45
N TYR A 129 -2.86 3.72 15.09
CA TYR A 129 -2.30 4.77 15.95
C TYR A 129 -2.45 6.17 15.35
N VAL A 130 -2.08 6.36 14.08
CA VAL A 130 -2.03 7.70 13.47
C VAL A 130 -3.42 8.19 13.08
N LEU A 131 -4.23 7.34 12.44
CA LEU A 131 -5.56 7.72 11.98
C LEU A 131 -6.51 8.13 13.13
N PRO A 132 -6.65 7.37 14.24
CA PRO A 132 -7.47 7.80 15.36
C PRO A 132 -7.01 9.13 15.95
N ARG A 133 -5.69 9.32 16.11
CA ARG A 133 -5.11 10.53 16.65
C ARG A 133 -5.43 11.78 15.80
N PHE A 134 -5.40 11.67 14.48
CA PHE A 134 -5.81 12.76 13.59
C PHE A 134 -7.34 12.92 13.48
N SER A 135 -8.12 11.91 13.83
CA SER A 135 -9.58 11.99 13.84
C SER A 135 -10.11 12.77 15.03
N GLU A 136 -9.33 12.92 16.10
CA GLU A 136 -9.64 13.80 17.22
C GLU A 136 -9.70 15.26 16.76
N ASN A 137 -10.38 16.13 17.55
CA ASN A 137 -10.51 17.56 17.26
C ASN A 137 -9.20 18.32 17.54
N ILE A 138 -8.16 18.01 16.76
CA ILE A 138 -6.89 18.73 16.85
C ILE A 138 -7.02 20.04 16.07
N PRO A 139 -6.79 21.21 16.70
CA PRO A 139 -6.75 22.48 15.99
C PRO A 139 -5.68 22.48 14.91
N ASN A 140 -5.96 23.12 13.78
CA ASN A 140 -5.07 23.14 12.62
C ASN A 140 -3.63 23.60 12.97
N PHE A 141 -3.48 24.57 13.89
CA PHE A 141 -2.17 25.08 14.29
C PHE A 141 -1.31 24.04 15.05
N LYS A 142 -1.92 23.02 15.67
CA LYS A 142 -1.22 21.93 16.33
C LYS A 142 -0.87 20.76 15.39
N LEU A 143 -1.37 20.78 14.15
CA LEU A 143 -1.16 19.71 13.18
C LEU A 143 0.33 19.40 12.95
N LEU A 144 1.13 20.44 12.69
CA LEU A 144 2.57 20.26 12.44
C LEU A 144 3.30 19.74 13.68
N HIS A 145 2.87 20.15 14.87
CA HIS A 145 3.41 19.64 16.13
C HIS A 145 3.10 18.14 16.29
N GLU A 146 1.86 17.73 16.04
CA GLU A 146 1.43 16.33 16.09
C GLU A 146 2.12 15.48 15.04
N ALA A 147 2.20 15.95 13.79
CA ALA A 147 2.94 15.28 12.74
C ALA A 147 4.42 15.09 13.12
N LYS A 148 5.06 16.13 13.66
CA LYS A 148 6.46 16.07 14.15
C LYS A 148 6.60 15.05 15.29
N SER A 149 5.67 15.02 16.25
CA SER A 149 5.67 14.06 17.36
C SER A 149 5.58 12.60 16.84
N ILE A 150 4.67 12.33 15.90
CA ILE A 150 4.51 11.03 15.27
C ILE A 150 5.79 10.64 14.53
N LEU A 151 6.32 11.54 13.71
CA LEU A 151 7.55 11.28 12.94
C LEU A 151 8.76 11.05 13.86
N LYS A 152 8.90 11.82 14.94
CA LYS A 152 9.99 11.63 15.91
C LYS A 152 10.01 10.23 16.52
N THR A 153 8.84 9.61 16.68
CA THR A 153 8.71 8.26 17.23
C THR A 153 8.87 7.18 16.15
N LEU A 154 8.25 7.37 14.97
CA LEU A 154 8.22 6.34 13.94
C LEU A 154 9.48 6.31 13.06
N LEU A 155 10.06 7.48 12.70
CA LEU A 155 11.17 7.51 11.77
C LEU A 155 12.42 6.77 12.27
N PRO A 156 12.85 6.90 13.53
CA PRO A 156 14.02 6.14 14.01
C PRO A 156 13.81 4.63 13.90
N LEU A 157 12.62 4.15 14.28
CA LEU A 157 12.28 2.72 14.20
C LEU A 157 12.27 2.22 12.76
N VAL A 158 11.61 2.96 11.87
CA VAL A 158 11.54 2.64 10.44
C VAL A 158 12.93 2.71 9.81
N SER A 159 13.74 3.73 10.13
CA SER A 159 15.11 3.85 9.63
C SER A 159 15.97 2.67 10.05
N LEU A 160 15.88 2.24 11.32
CA LEU A 160 16.60 1.07 11.80
C LEU A 160 16.18 -0.20 11.06
N ALA A 161 14.86 -0.40 10.85
CA ALA A 161 14.35 -1.53 10.11
C ALA A 161 14.81 -1.50 8.64
N MET A 162 14.80 -0.35 7.99
CA MET A 162 15.27 -0.18 6.60
C MET A 162 16.77 -0.43 6.46
N ILE A 163 17.58 0.03 7.43
CA ILE A 163 19.02 -0.27 7.49
C ILE A 163 19.23 -1.78 7.61
N ALA A 164 18.49 -2.45 8.49
CA ALA A 164 18.55 -3.90 8.61
C ALA A 164 18.19 -4.59 7.29
N VAL A 165 17.08 -4.22 6.64
CA VAL A 165 16.67 -4.75 5.32
C VAL A 165 17.79 -4.51 4.28
N TYR A 166 18.42 -3.34 4.27
CA TYR A 166 19.51 -3.05 3.35
C TYR A 166 20.76 -3.92 3.60
N LEU A 167 21.14 -4.12 4.85
CA LEU A 167 22.25 -4.99 5.22
C LEU A 167 21.98 -6.45 4.83
N PHE A 168 20.76 -6.92 5.08
CA PHE A 168 20.34 -8.28 4.78
C PHE A 168 19.72 -8.47 3.39
N ARG A 169 19.83 -7.49 2.46
CA ARG A 169 19.22 -7.57 1.13
C ARG A 169 19.60 -8.80 0.32
N LYS A 170 20.88 -9.22 0.38
CA LYS A 170 21.36 -10.42 -0.33
C LYS A 170 20.74 -11.72 0.19
N PRO A 171 20.81 -12.02 1.52
CA PRO A 171 20.13 -13.21 2.06
C PRO A 171 18.61 -13.15 1.90
N ILE A 172 17.97 -11.98 2.03
CA ILE A 172 16.52 -11.80 1.78
C ILE A 172 16.20 -12.19 0.35
N THR A 173 16.93 -11.69 -0.63
CA THR A 173 16.70 -12.00 -2.04
C THR A 173 16.89 -13.49 -2.32
N LYS A 174 17.94 -14.11 -1.80
CA LYS A 174 18.22 -15.54 -1.98
C LYS A 174 17.18 -16.45 -1.31
N LEU A 175 16.57 -15.99 -0.21
CA LEU A 175 15.52 -16.75 0.49
C LEU A 175 14.18 -16.69 -0.25
N LEU A 176 13.86 -15.55 -0.85
CA LEU A 176 12.55 -15.30 -1.45
C LEU A 176 12.49 -15.61 -2.95
N TYR A 177 13.63 -15.56 -3.64
CA TYR A 177 13.71 -15.67 -5.09
C TYR A 177 14.88 -16.57 -5.52
N SER A 178 14.85 -17.02 -6.79
CA SER A 178 15.95 -17.77 -7.42
C SER A 178 17.20 -16.89 -7.61
N ALA A 179 18.31 -17.54 -7.95
CA ALA A 179 19.60 -16.87 -8.18
C ALA A 179 19.54 -15.79 -9.26
N ASP A 180 18.67 -15.95 -10.28
CA ASP A 180 18.49 -15.00 -11.38
C ASP A 180 18.00 -13.63 -10.89
N PHE A 181 17.37 -13.57 -9.71
CA PHE A 181 16.85 -12.33 -9.12
C PHE A 181 17.87 -11.58 -8.25
N ILE A 182 19.13 -12.05 -8.12
CA ILE A 182 20.12 -11.41 -7.25
C ILE A 182 20.42 -9.96 -7.64
N SER A 183 20.23 -9.60 -8.90
CA SER A 183 20.37 -8.24 -9.44
C SER A 183 19.39 -7.23 -8.83
N ILE A 184 18.28 -7.67 -8.20
CA ILE A 184 17.37 -6.80 -7.44
C ILE A 184 18.13 -6.04 -6.34
N THR A 185 19.23 -6.61 -5.82
CA THR A 185 19.98 -6.02 -4.71
C THR A 185 20.50 -4.61 -5.00
N THR A 186 20.67 -4.21 -6.25
CA THR A 186 21.04 -2.85 -6.66
C THR A 186 19.90 -1.85 -6.47
N LEU A 187 18.65 -2.32 -6.60
CA LEU A 187 17.45 -1.50 -6.50
C LEU A 187 17.11 -1.10 -5.06
N PHE A 188 17.58 -1.89 -4.07
CA PHE A 188 17.24 -1.65 -2.65
C PHE A 188 17.59 -0.24 -2.17
N LYS A 189 18.72 0.32 -2.60
CA LYS A 189 19.13 1.68 -2.19
C LYS A 189 18.07 2.73 -2.54
N TRP A 190 17.54 2.67 -3.75
CA TRP A 190 16.55 3.61 -4.24
C TRP A 190 15.15 3.31 -3.71
N GLN A 191 14.78 2.03 -3.64
CA GLN A 191 13.48 1.62 -3.11
C GLN A 191 13.32 1.98 -1.64
N LEU A 192 14.32 1.68 -0.80
CA LEU A 192 14.29 2.02 0.62
C LEU A 192 14.29 3.54 0.83
N SER A 193 15.00 4.31 -0.01
CA SER A 193 14.93 5.76 0.00
C SER A 193 13.52 6.26 -0.33
N ALA A 194 12.91 5.71 -1.38
CA ALA A 194 11.52 6.02 -1.74
C ALA A 194 10.56 5.70 -0.60
N ASP A 195 10.71 4.55 0.01
CA ASP A 195 9.86 4.08 1.09
C ASP A 195 10.03 4.90 2.38
N TRP A 196 11.23 5.41 2.64
CA TRP A 196 11.48 6.31 3.75
C TRP A 196 10.70 7.63 3.58
N PHE A 197 10.77 8.25 2.40
CA PHE A 197 9.97 9.44 2.10
C PHE A 197 8.47 9.14 2.07
N ARG A 198 8.07 7.94 1.63
CA ARG A 198 6.69 7.47 1.67
C ARG A 198 6.14 7.43 3.10
N VAL A 199 6.92 6.98 4.09
CA VAL A 199 6.49 6.96 5.49
C VAL A 199 6.21 8.39 5.99
N ILE A 200 7.08 9.36 5.66
CA ILE A 200 6.85 10.77 6.02
C ILE A 200 5.59 11.29 5.35
N PHE A 201 5.43 11.02 4.06
CA PHE A 201 4.26 11.42 3.27
C PHE A 201 2.96 10.83 3.84
N LEU A 202 2.96 9.55 4.26
CA LEU A 202 1.78 8.90 4.83
C LEU A 202 1.23 9.62 6.06
N VAL A 203 2.05 10.26 6.89
CA VAL A 203 1.57 11.04 8.04
C VAL A 203 0.60 12.13 7.58
N PHE A 204 0.98 12.86 6.55
CA PHE A 204 0.14 13.94 6.00
C PHE A 204 -1.04 13.39 5.18
N GLY A 205 -0.84 12.28 4.45
CA GLY A 205 -1.90 11.58 3.73
C GLY A 205 -3.03 11.12 4.66
N TYR A 206 -2.69 10.49 5.77
CA TYR A 206 -3.66 10.07 6.79
C TYR A 206 -4.38 11.25 7.45
N TYR A 207 -3.72 12.40 7.61
CA TYR A 207 -4.39 13.62 8.03
C TYR A 207 -5.45 14.07 7.02
N LEU A 208 -5.14 14.09 5.71
CA LEU A 208 -6.11 14.45 4.68
C LEU A 208 -7.35 13.53 4.72
N VAL A 209 -7.14 12.23 4.92
CA VAL A 209 -8.21 11.24 5.06
C VAL A 209 -9.01 11.50 6.34
N ALA A 210 -8.37 11.64 7.50
CA ALA A 210 -9.01 11.85 8.79
C ALA A 210 -9.90 13.11 8.81
N LYS A 211 -9.47 14.17 8.11
CA LYS A 211 -10.22 15.45 8.01
C LYS A 211 -11.13 15.54 6.78
N LYS A 212 -11.37 14.43 6.06
CA LYS A 212 -12.22 14.37 4.85
C LYS A 212 -11.82 15.40 3.77
N ARG A 213 -10.52 15.72 3.64
CA ARG A 213 -10.01 16.71 2.67
C ARG A 213 -9.89 16.09 1.28
N LEU A 214 -11.01 15.74 0.67
CA LEU A 214 -11.09 15.00 -0.59
C LEU A 214 -10.33 15.69 -1.73
N ILE A 215 -10.55 16.98 -1.93
CA ILE A 215 -9.94 17.71 -3.07
C ILE A 215 -8.42 17.72 -2.95
N ASP A 216 -7.89 18.03 -1.76
CA ASP A 216 -6.44 18.05 -1.54
C ASP A 216 -5.84 16.65 -1.72
N TYR A 217 -6.55 15.61 -1.25
CA TYR A 217 -6.15 14.22 -1.42
C TYR A 217 -6.06 13.83 -2.92
N VAL A 218 -7.10 14.15 -3.70
CA VAL A 218 -7.14 13.87 -5.14
C VAL A 218 -6.01 14.59 -5.88
N ILE A 219 -5.78 15.88 -5.56
CA ILE A 219 -4.69 16.67 -6.18
C ILE A 219 -3.33 16.01 -5.91
N VAL A 220 -3.07 15.61 -4.66
CA VAL A 220 -1.81 14.98 -4.27
C VAL A 220 -1.64 13.62 -4.94
N GLU A 221 -2.68 12.79 -5.02
CA GLU A 221 -2.61 11.48 -5.68
C GLU A 221 -2.38 11.61 -7.19
N LEU A 222 -3.12 12.49 -7.88
CA LEU A 222 -2.93 12.71 -9.31
C LEU A 222 -1.52 13.26 -9.60
N PHE A 223 -1.06 14.23 -8.83
CA PHE A 223 0.31 14.74 -8.93
C PHE A 223 1.34 13.63 -8.72
N SER A 224 1.16 12.82 -7.67
CA SER A 224 2.02 11.70 -7.32
C SER A 224 2.25 10.77 -8.52
N PHE A 225 1.17 10.29 -9.12
CA PHE A 225 1.27 9.34 -10.22
C PHE A 225 1.72 9.98 -11.52
N SER A 226 1.36 11.25 -11.78
CA SER A 226 1.87 12.00 -12.94
C SER A 226 3.39 12.18 -12.88
N VAL A 227 3.94 12.51 -11.71
CA VAL A 227 5.39 12.61 -11.51
C VAL A 227 6.06 11.25 -11.68
N LEU A 228 5.48 10.17 -11.12
CA LEU A 228 6.04 8.83 -11.26
C LEU A 228 6.10 8.40 -12.73
N ILE A 229 5.01 8.56 -13.48
CA ILE A 229 4.96 8.18 -14.90
C ILE A 229 5.91 9.05 -15.71
N GLY A 230 5.86 10.39 -15.56
CA GLY A 230 6.67 11.30 -16.31
C GLY A 230 8.17 11.08 -16.12
N LEU A 231 8.63 10.95 -14.87
CA LEU A 231 10.02 10.66 -14.59
C LEU A 231 10.44 9.25 -15.01
N SER A 232 9.56 8.24 -14.88
CA SER A 232 9.86 6.89 -15.34
C SER A 232 10.06 6.85 -16.87
N LEU A 233 9.19 7.53 -17.62
CA LEU A 233 9.35 7.65 -19.09
C LEU A 233 10.66 8.32 -19.49
N TYR A 234 11.06 9.36 -18.75
CA TYR A 234 12.28 10.11 -19.03
C TYR A 234 13.56 9.34 -18.66
N TRP A 235 13.54 8.58 -17.55
CA TRP A 235 14.73 7.94 -17.02
C TRP A 235 14.91 6.48 -17.40
N ILE A 236 13.90 5.84 -17.95
CA ILE A 236 13.98 4.40 -18.30
C ILE A 236 15.06 4.14 -19.36
N ASP A 237 15.22 5.03 -20.34
CA ASP A 237 16.17 4.86 -21.41
C ASP A 237 17.62 5.15 -20.96
N ALA A 238 17.81 6.00 -19.93
CA ALA A 238 19.14 6.37 -19.41
C ALA A 238 19.62 5.46 -18.27
N PHE A 239 18.71 5.04 -17.40
CA PHE A 239 19.05 4.33 -16.14
C PHE A 239 18.36 2.96 -16.04
N GLY A 240 17.63 2.53 -17.05
CA GLY A 240 16.91 1.26 -17.02
C GLY A 240 15.91 1.18 -15.87
N ILE A 241 15.84 0.03 -15.21
CA ILE A 241 14.94 -0.23 -14.06
C ILE A 241 15.27 0.69 -12.88
N GLU A 242 16.54 1.00 -12.65
CA GLU A 242 16.95 1.91 -11.57
C GLU A 242 16.26 3.27 -11.72
N GLY A 243 16.14 3.78 -12.96
CA GLY A 243 15.45 5.04 -13.26
C GLY A 243 13.99 5.07 -12.80
N VAL A 244 13.27 3.96 -12.98
CA VAL A 244 11.87 3.84 -12.52
C VAL A 244 11.78 3.85 -10.98
N VAL A 245 12.72 3.18 -10.29
CA VAL A 245 12.77 3.17 -8.83
C VAL A 245 13.22 4.53 -8.26
N MET A 246 14.14 5.22 -8.92
CA MET A 246 14.54 6.60 -8.60
C MET A 246 13.36 7.57 -8.75
N ALA A 247 12.58 7.43 -9.82
CA ALA A 247 11.36 8.21 -10.06
C ALA A 247 10.38 8.08 -8.88
N ASN A 248 10.26 6.87 -8.30
CA ASN A 248 9.43 6.64 -7.13
C ASN A 248 9.93 7.41 -5.88
N ALA A 249 11.23 7.54 -5.68
CA ALA A 249 11.79 8.32 -4.57
C ALA A 249 11.49 9.82 -4.74
N ILE A 250 11.73 10.37 -5.93
CA ILE A 250 11.45 11.79 -6.21
C ILE A 250 9.97 12.11 -6.16
N ARG A 251 9.10 11.19 -6.60
CA ARG A 251 7.67 11.31 -6.46
C ARG A 251 7.27 11.63 -5.02
N TYR A 252 7.75 10.86 -4.04
CA TYR A 252 7.38 11.08 -2.64
C TYR A 252 7.94 12.37 -2.07
N VAL A 253 9.15 12.79 -2.48
CA VAL A 253 9.69 14.12 -2.13
C VAL A 253 8.79 15.23 -2.68
N GLY A 254 8.41 15.16 -3.96
CA GLY A 254 7.50 16.13 -4.58
C GLY A 254 6.12 16.17 -3.89
N CYS A 255 5.57 14.99 -3.55
CA CYS A 255 4.32 14.89 -2.80
C CYS A 255 4.39 15.51 -1.42
N LEU A 256 5.51 15.35 -0.70
CA LEU A 256 5.75 16.00 0.59
C LEU A 256 5.72 17.52 0.45
N VAL A 257 6.44 18.07 -0.53
CA VAL A 257 6.44 19.52 -0.78
C VAL A 257 5.02 20.00 -1.08
N LEU A 258 4.30 19.31 -1.98
CA LEU A 258 2.95 19.70 -2.36
C LEU A 258 1.98 19.63 -1.19
N VAL A 259 1.96 18.54 -0.42
CA VAL A 259 1.02 18.39 0.70
C VAL A 259 1.29 19.41 1.80
N VAL A 260 2.55 19.68 2.14
CA VAL A 260 2.91 20.72 3.12
C VAL A 260 2.48 22.08 2.62
N PHE A 261 2.70 22.41 1.35
CA PHE A 261 2.24 23.69 0.74
C PHE A 261 0.72 23.83 0.83
N LEU A 262 -0.06 22.80 0.48
CA LEU A 262 -1.52 22.81 0.57
C LEU A 262 -2.02 22.97 2.02
N LEU A 263 -1.29 22.42 2.98
CA LEU A 263 -1.60 22.55 4.40
C LEU A 263 -1.30 23.96 4.90
N LEU A 264 -0.13 24.52 4.60
CA LEU A 264 0.28 25.85 5.03
C LEU A 264 -0.62 26.95 4.44
N LYS A 265 -0.99 26.84 3.16
CA LYS A 265 -1.92 27.77 2.50
C LYS A 265 -3.27 27.89 3.21
N LYS A 266 -3.72 26.82 3.89
CA LYS A 266 -4.99 26.82 4.65
C LYS A 266 -4.81 27.16 6.13
N LEU A 267 -3.60 27.06 6.68
CA LEU A 267 -3.30 27.50 8.05
C LEU A 267 -3.16 29.02 8.15
N GLY A 268 -2.83 29.69 7.04
CA GLY A 268 -2.70 31.15 6.95
C GLY A 268 -4.01 31.88 6.61
N ARG A 269 -5.13 31.15 6.52
CA ARG A 269 -6.49 31.68 6.40
C ARG A 269 -7.32 31.33 7.63
#